data_1054cc55feaaeaf1fbdf588fd8b37d45
#
_entry.id   1054cc55feaaeaf1fbdf588fd8b37d45
#
_cell.length_a   1.000
_cell.length_b   1.000
_cell.length_c   1.000
_cell.angle_alpha   90.00
_cell.angle_beta   90.00
_cell.angle_gamma   90.00
#
_symmetry.space_group_name_H-M   'P 1'
#
loop_
_entity.id
_entity.type
_entity.pdbx_description
1 polymer ?
#
loop_
_entity_poly.entity_id
_entity_poly.type
_entity_poly.pdbx_seq_one_letter_code
_entity_poly.pdbx_strand_id
1 'polypeptide(L)'
;MPEDILKKYILFDLDGTLTDPKVGICTCVQYALSSFGIEEPDLDKLEPFIGPPLIDSFKEFYGMSDEDARKAVEKYRERFSTVGLFENKVIKGIPHMLKRLKKNGFHLAVASSKPTVFVERILDHFNLRKYFEVIIGSNLDGSRSDKNEIISEALKQLFHSNRINKDLVYMVGDRRFDVEGAKKQGVESVAVAFGYGNFEELTDAHADYIVFSPKELEEFLMRETEEYTEGRISRKKGTGIGPISFKAVLVVIGSFLAFIIVRMIGEVLLTSLFSSIVVFLPDGVKAFLLEGSQADPGSFFYTGNIGSIITGISYILGTIPLIFFAKRNIRRTCREMYLLHPMNPGVLKIITGCVFVISFSLSTQIAAVLVNAAVSSSTYGEVASAQYSCSLAVGIIVSCIIAPLAEEILFRGIIYTSFRRYTPIFLAVIISGVIFGIYHGNIIQGIYGFIFGCLIALAYEYYGNFAAPVAVHVLQNLVAYLGTYFLLQNSFILSWKFVAIMGAVALAAVIVLFRIRTK
;
A
#
# COMPACT_ATOMS: atom_id res chain seq x y z
N MET A 1 -10.90 -1.41 44.23
CA MET A 1 -11.05 -1.87 42.85
C MET A 1 -9.90 -1.27 42.06
N PRO A 2 -9.10 -1.98 41.30
CA PRO A 2 -8.09 -1.35 40.45
C PRO A 2 -8.82 -0.56 39.39
N GLU A 3 -8.58 0.77 39.35
CA GLU A 3 -9.01 1.63 38.26
C GLU A 3 -8.40 1.08 36.97
N ASP A 4 -9.25 0.89 35.95
CA ASP A 4 -8.90 0.41 34.63
C ASP A 4 -7.78 1.28 34.03
N ILE A 5 -6.64 0.65 33.80
CA ILE A 5 -5.41 1.30 33.34
C ILE A 5 -5.50 1.53 31.82
N LEU A 6 -6.17 2.59 31.39
CA LEU A 6 -6.26 3.05 29.99
C LEU A 6 -5.00 3.83 29.60
N LYS A 7 -4.41 3.56 28.43
CA LYS A 7 -3.35 4.41 27.86
C LYS A 7 -3.96 5.77 27.49
N LYS A 8 -3.90 6.72 28.37
CA LYS A 8 -4.50 8.05 28.23
C LYS A 8 -3.51 9.18 28.11
N TYR A 9 -2.21 8.89 28.12
CA TYR A 9 -1.17 9.91 28.09
C TYR A 9 -0.48 9.91 26.72
N ILE A 10 -0.54 11.01 26.02
CA ILE A 10 0.04 11.14 24.69
C ILE A 10 0.97 12.34 24.64
N LEU A 11 2.23 12.08 24.30
CA LEU A 11 3.22 13.09 23.95
C LEU A 11 3.22 13.26 22.44
N PHE A 12 3.13 14.50 21.96
CA PHE A 12 3.22 14.82 20.54
C PHE A 12 4.50 15.61 20.26
N ASP A 13 5.18 15.29 19.16
CA ASP A 13 6.06 16.27 18.55
C ASP A 13 5.23 17.37 17.86
N LEU A 14 5.88 18.46 17.45
CA LEU A 14 5.23 19.60 16.81
C LEU A 14 5.40 19.60 15.30
N ASP A 15 6.65 19.76 14.84
CA ASP A 15 6.98 19.95 13.42
C ASP A 15 6.85 18.63 12.66
N GLY A 16 6.05 18.59 11.59
CA GLY A 16 5.75 17.35 10.86
C GLY A 16 4.69 16.45 11.50
N THR A 17 4.32 16.71 12.76
CA THR A 17 3.35 15.91 13.52
C THR A 17 2.03 16.67 13.76
N LEU A 18 2.10 17.86 14.32
CA LEU A 18 0.94 18.73 14.54
C LEU A 18 0.85 19.83 13.49
N THR A 19 1.99 20.36 13.06
CA THR A 19 2.12 21.46 12.10
C THR A 19 3.09 21.14 10.98
N ASP A 20 2.93 21.83 9.84
CA ASP A 20 3.80 21.78 8.66
C ASP A 20 4.59 23.10 8.56
N PRO A 21 5.83 23.15 9.08
CA PRO A 21 6.65 24.36 9.15
C PRO A 21 7.55 24.57 7.93
N LYS A 22 7.42 23.80 6.85
CA LYS A 22 8.36 23.78 5.71
C LYS A 22 8.75 25.16 5.21
N VAL A 23 7.75 25.98 4.90
CA VAL A 23 8.00 27.34 4.38
C VAL A 23 8.83 28.15 5.37
N GLY A 24 8.43 28.18 6.64
CA GLY A 24 9.09 28.98 7.66
C GLY A 24 10.51 28.54 7.96
N ILE A 25 10.73 27.24 8.16
CA ILE A 25 12.06 26.69 8.47
C ILE A 25 12.98 26.83 7.25
N CYS A 26 12.57 26.35 6.08
CA CYS A 26 13.44 26.33 4.91
C CYS A 26 13.80 27.74 4.43
N THR A 27 12.85 28.71 4.45
CA THR A 27 13.16 30.09 4.11
C THR A 27 14.09 30.76 5.15
N CYS A 28 14.01 30.39 6.41
CA CYS A 28 14.94 30.89 7.42
C CYS A 28 16.33 30.25 7.27
N VAL A 29 16.41 28.99 6.84
CA VAL A 29 17.69 28.36 6.47
C VAL A 29 18.31 29.06 5.25
N GLN A 30 17.53 29.34 4.19
CA GLN A 30 18.00 30.14 3.05
C GLN A 30 18.55 31.50 3.49
N TYR A 31 17.83 32.19 4.36
CA TYR A 31 18.25 33.47 4.91
C TYR A 31 19.58 33.36 5.67
N ALA A 32 19.77 32.30 6.45
CA ALA A 32 21.02 32.04 7.14
C ALA A 32 22.15 31.74 6.16
N LEU A 33 21.94 30.85 5.17
CA LEU A 33 22.91 30.45 4.16
C LEU A 33 23.37 31.63 3.31
N SER A 34 22.45 32.53 2.92
CA SER A 34 22.78 33.72 2.13
C SER A 34 23.78 34.64 2.84
N SER A 35 23.77 34.68 4.19
CA SER A 35 24.77 35.45 4.95
C SER A 35 26.19 34.90 4.88
N PHE A 36 26.34 33.65 4.43
CA PHE A 36 27.61 33.00 4.15
C PHE A 36 27.94 32.95 2.64
N GLY A 37 27.15 33.66 1.80
CA GLY A 37 27.32 33.65 0.35
C GLY A 37 26.85 32.35 -0.32
N ILE A 38 26.07 31.54 0.35
CA ILE A 38 25.51 30.28 -0.16
C ILE A 38 24.05 30.53 -0.57
N GLU A 39 23.76 30.35 -1.86
CA GLU A 39 22.41 30.45 -2.39
C GLU A 39 21.84 29.06 -2.69
N GLU A 40 20.72 28.70 -2.06
CA GLU A 40 19.95 27.52 -2.35
C GLU A 40 18.49 27.93 -2.64
N PRO A 41 18.11 28.01 -3.93
CA PRO A 41 16.76 28.46 -4.30
C PRO A 41 15.69 27.41 -4.08
N ASP A 42 16.06 26.14 -3.95
CA ASP A 42 15.14 25.02 -3.83
C ASP A 42 14.85 24.70 -2.36
N LEU A 43 13.64 24.99 -1.90
CA LEU A 43 13.22 24.71 -0.52
C LEU A 43 13.13 23.19 -0.23
N ASP A 44 12.92 22.35 -1.26
CA ASP A 44 12.81 20.90 -1.07
C ASP A 44 14.14 20.29 -0.63
N LYS A 45 15.27 20.87 -1.07
CA LYS A 45 16.60 20.45 -0.62
C LYS A 45 16.89 20.81 0.85
N LEU A 46 16.13 21.73 1.42
CA LEU A 46 16.27 22.17 2.80
C LEU A 46 15.32 21.46 3.76
N GLU A 47 14.45 20.59 3.27
CA GLU A 47 13.60 19.75 4.12
C GLU A 47 14.35 18.95 5.20
N PRO A 48 15.57 18.42 4.96
CA PRO A 48 16.33 17.70 5.98
C PRO A 48 16.63 18.51 7.23
N PHE A 49 16.53 19.85 7.19
CA PHE A 49 16.64 20.73 8.37
C PHE A 49 15.43 20.66 9.31
N ILE A 50 14.33 20.04 8.88
CA ILE A 50 13.11 19.95 9.70
C ILE A 50 13.22 18.72 10.61
N GLY A 51 13.28 18.96 11.91
CA GLY A 51 13.36 17.93 12.95
C GLY A 51 14.71 17.84 13.68
N PRO A 52 15.85 17.70 13.00
CA PRO A 52 17.15 17.68 13.65
C PRO A 52 17.56 19.00 14.30
N PRO A 53 18.52 19.00 15.25
CA PRO A 53 19.12 20.22 15.76
C PRO A 53 19.82 21.00 14.65
N LEU A 54 19.51 22.30 14.52
CA LEU A 54 20.02 23.15 13.43
C LEU A 54 21.54 23.20 13.32
N ILE A 55 22.25 23.21 14.46
CA ILE A 55 23.72 23.22 14.47
C ILE A 55 24.27 21.99 13.75
N ASP A 56 23.71 20.80 14.06
CA ASP A 56 24.14 19.55 13.46
C ASP A 56 23.81 19.54 11.96
N SER A 57 22.65 20.04 11.57
CA SER A 57 22.22 20.13 10.18
C SER A 57 23.13 21.06 9.34
N PHE A 58 23.51 22.24 9.85
CA PHE A 58 24.44 23.12 9.14
C PHE A 58 25.83 22.50 8.98
N LYS A 59 26.30 21.75 9.99
CA LYS A 59 27.57 21.01 9.90
C LYS A 59 27.48 19.85 8.90
N GLU A 60 26.45 19.04 8.98
CA GLU A 60 26.27 17.83 8.17
C GLU A 60 26.04 18.17 6.69
N PHE A 61 25.15 19.11 6.37
CA PHE A 61 24.74 19.37 5.00
C PHE A 61 25.58 20.41 4.28
N TYR A 62 26.23 21.31 5.01
CA TYR A 62 27.01 22.40 4.43
C TYR A 62 28.47 22.41 4.89
N GLY A 63 28.90 21.44 5.69
CA GLY A 63 30.30 21.31 6.13
C GLY A 63 30.77 22.48 7.00
N MET A 64 29.87 23.19 7.68
CA MET A 64 30.21 24.35 8.50
C MET A 64 31.03 23.95 9.73
N SER A 65 31.95 24.83 10.15
CA SER A 65 32.63 24.71 11.43
C SER A 65 31.62 24.89 12.61
N ASP A 66 32.00 24.48 13.81
CA ASP A 66 31.15 24.73 15.00
C ASP A 66 30.84 26.21 15.21
N GLU A 67 31.80 27.09 14.90
CA GLU A 67 31.64 28.54 15.02
C GLU A 67 30.67 29.07 13.95
N ASP A 68 30.85 28.67 12.70
CA ASP A 68 30.00 29.13 11.60
C ASP A 68 28.57 28.56 11.72
N ALA A 69 28.42 27.31 12.13
CA ALA A 69 27.09 26.72 12.41
C ALA A 69 26.35 27.49 13.52
N ARG A 70 27.03 27.94 14.58
CA ARG A 70 26.43 28.80 15.61
C ARG A 70 25.99 30.14 15.04
N LYS A 71 26.83 30.81 14.26
CA LYS A 71 26.48 32.08 13.58
C LYS A 71 25.31 31.89 12.61
N ALA A 72 25.28 30.77 11.88
CA ALA A 72 24.15 30.45 10.99
C ALA A 72 22.84 30.26 11.77
N VAL A 73 22.88 29.61 12.93
CA VAL A 73 21.71 29.45 13.81
C VAL A 73 21.26 30.81 14.39
N GLU A 74 22.17 31.69 14.75
CA GLU A 74 21.82 33.05 15.18
C GLU A 74 21.12 33.80 14.05
N LYS A 75 21.68 33.73 12.83
CA LYS A 75 21.10 34.35 11.65
C LYS A 75 19.71 33.75 11.27
N TYR A 76 19.58 32.44 11.33
CA TYR A 76 18.29 31.75 11.20
C TYR A 76 17.27 32.31 12.22
N ARG A 77 17.65 32.47 13.49
CA ARG A 77 16.76 32.92 14.57
C ARG A 77 16.31 34.36 14.40
N GLU A 78 17.11 35.25 13.80
CA GLU A 78 16.71 36.63 13.50
C GLU A 78 15.39 36.65 12.70
N ARG A 79 15.29 35.88 11.65
CA ARG A 79 14.09 35.79 10.81
C ARG A 79 13.01 34.89 11.44
N PHE A 80 13.43 33.75 11.98
CA PHE A 80 12.49 32.75 12.48
C PHE A 80 11.66 33.30 13.65
N SER A 81 12.26 34.00 14.60
CA SER A 81 11.57 34.49 15.79
C SER A 81 10.47 35.52 15.48
N THR A 82 10.50 36.15 14.32
CA THR A 82 9.56 37.25 13.96
C THR A 82 8.59 36.82 12.84
N VAL A 83 9.07 36.23 11.79
CA VAL A 83 8.29 35.88 10.57
C VAL A 83 8.16 34.38 10.38
N GLY A 84 9.29 33.68 10.33
CA GLY A 84 9.32 32.25 9.99
C GLY A 84 8.50 31.35 10.93
N LEU A 85 8.38 31.77 12.20
CA LEU A 85 7.57 31.08 13.19
C LEU A 85 6.10 30.90 12.74
N PHE A 86 5.55 31.89 12.01
CA PHE A 86 4.17 31.96 11.56
C PHE A 86 3.96 31.56 10.10
N GLU A 87 5.05 31.37 9.35
CA GLU A 87 5.03 30.73 8.02
C GLU A 87 4.91 29.21 8.19
N ASN A 88 3.81 28.79 8.80
CA ASN A 88 3.53 27.45 9.27
C ASN A 88 2.04 27.13 9.01
N LYS A 89 1.66 25.87 9.01
CA LYS A 89 0.27 25.44 8.81
C LYS A 89 -0.06 24.30 9.76
N VAL A 90 -1.30 24.29 10.26
CA VAL A 90 -1.80 23.13 11.01
C VAL A 90 -2.09 21.99 10.04
N ILE A 91 -1.60 20.80 10.33
CA ILE A 91 -1.89 19.61 9.52
C ILE A 91 -3.39 19.30 9.57
N LYS A 92 -3.99 19.12 8.40
CA LYS A 92 -5.44 18.92 8.26
C LYS A 92 -5.92 17.70 9.06
N GLY A 93 -6.89 17.91 9.95
CA GLY A 93 -7.47 16.88 10.82
C GLY A 93 -6.96 16.94 12.26
N ILE A 94 -5.78 17.51 12.52
CA ILE A 94 -5.18 17.61 13.87
C ILE A 94 -6.10 18.34 14.87
N PRO A 95 -6.69 19.52 14.58
CA PRO A 95 -7.56 20.19 15.57
C PRO A 95 -8.79 19.34 15.95
N HIS A 96 -9.35 18.62 14.97
CA HIS A 96 -10.47 17.70 15.21
C HIS A 96 -10.06 16.54 16.11
N MET A 97 -8.95 15.89 15.80
CA MET A 97 -8.39 14.77 16.57
C MET A 97 -8.10 15.20 18.02
N LEU A 98 -7.37 16.30 18.23
CA LEU A 98 -7.04 16.81 19.58
C LEU A 98 -8.30 17.10 20.40
N LYS A 99 -9.32 17.71 19.78
CA LYS A 99 -10.62 17.98 20.44
C LYS A 99 -11.30 16.67 20.87
N ARG A 100 -11.27 15.64 20.02
CA ARG A 100 -11.88 14.34 20.34
C ARG A 100 -11.12 13.61 21.43
N LEU A 101 -9.78 13.59 21.37
CA LEU A 101 -8.94 12.98 22.41
C LEU A 101 -9.21 13.62 23.78
N LYS A 102 -9.23 14.96 23.87
CA LYS A 102 -9.56 15.66 25.14
C LYS A 102 -10.95 15.33 25.64
N LYS A 103 -11.96 15.28 24.73
CA LYS A 103 -13.34 14.90 25.10
C LYS A 103 -13.43 13.48 25.68
N ASN A 104 -12.53 12.58 25.26
CA ASN A 104 -12.46 11.20 25.73
C ASN A 104 -11.48 11.00 26.91
N GLY A 105 -11.06 12.08 27.56
CA GLY A 105 -10.28 12.04 28.78
C GLY A 105 -8.79 11.72 28.60
N PHE A 106 -8.23 11.96 27.40
CA PHE A 106 -6.78 11.84 27.18
C PHE A 106 -6.02 13.02 27.79
N HIS A 107 -4.87 12.72 28.37
CA HIS A 107 -3.88 13.69 28.83
C HIS A 107 -2.87 13.94 27.72
N LEU A 108 -2.83 15.17 27.21
CA LEU A 108 -2.02 15.52 26.05
C LEU A 108 -0.88 16.44 26.45
N ALA A 109 0.32 16.14 25.98
CA ALA A 109 1.48 17.00 26.14
C ALA A 109 2.23 17.15 24.81
N VAL A 110 3.05 18.22 24.72
CA VAL A 110 3.98 18.41 23.61
C VAL A 110 5.40 18.15 24.12
N ALA A 111 6.17 17.38 23.33
CA ALA A 111 7.57 17.07 23.55
C ALA A 111 8.34 17.29 22.24
N SER A 112 8.87 18.49 22.00
CA SER A 112 9.48 18.89 20.72
C SER A 112 10.94 19.30 20.85
N SER A 113 11.77 18.99 19.85
CA SER A 113 13.15 19.47 19.79
C SER A 113 13.26 20.98 19.52
N LYS A 114 12.16 21.62 19.13
CA LYS A 114 12.06 23.09 19.00
C LYS A 114 12.09 23.76 20.37
N PRO A 115 12.73 24.94 20.55
CA PRO A 115 12.70 25.67 21.82
C PRO A 115 11.30 25.93 22.35
N THR A 116 11.07 25.67 23.64
CA THR A 116 9.76 25.77 24.32
C THR A 116 9.04 27.08 24.00
N VAL A 117 9.74 28.21 24.04
CA VAL A 117 9.17 29.53 23.77
C VAL A 117 8.58 29.66 22.35
N PHE A 118 9.16 28.97 21.39
CA PHE A 118 8.63 28.96 20.02
C PHE A 118 7.47 27.96 19.87
N VAL A 119 7.54 26.81 20.54
CA VAL A 119 6.43 25.84 20.58
C VAL A 119 5.17 26.51 21.13
N GLU A 120 5.27 27.19 22.26
CA GLU A 120 4.12 27.90 22.88
C GLU A 120 3.52 28.94 21.94
N ARG A 121 4.35 29.80 21.33
CA ARG A 121 3.88 30.84 20.40
C ARG A 121 3.18 30.26 19.16
N ILE A 122 3.66 29.13 18.62
CA ILE A 122 3.02 28.43 17.49
C ILE A 122 1.66 27.86 17.93
N LEU A 123 1.61 27.21 19.09
CA LEU A 123 0.38 26.60 19.59
C LEU A 123 -0.67 27.67 19.94
N ASP A 124 -0.25 28.82 20.45
CA ASP A 124 -1.14 29.96 20.72
C ASP A 124 -1.68 30.55 19.40
N HIS A 125 -0.80 30.77 18.42
CA HIS A 125 -1.18 31.32 17.12
C HIS A 125 -2.26 30.47 16.43
N PHE A 126 -2.15 29.14 16.52
CA PHE A 126 -3.12 28.22 15.93
C PHE A 126 -4.26 27.80 16.87
N ASN A 127 -4.35 28.40 18.07
CA ASN A 127 -5.36 28.07 19.07
C ASN A 127 -5.37 26.59 19.49
N LEU A 128 -4.19 25.96 19.50
CA LEU A 128 -3.99 24.56 19.89
C LEU A 128 -3.53 24.39 21.34
N ARG A 129 -2.96 25.46 21.97
CA ARG A 129 -2.44 25.47 23.34
C ARG A 129 -3.39 24.86 24.36
N LYS A 130 -4.68 25.13 24.23
CA LYS A 130 -5.75 24.68 25.12
C LYS A 130 -5.93 23.16 25.22
N TYR A 131 -5.37 22.39 24.30
CA TYR A 131 -5.47 20.93 24.33
C TYR A 131 -4.37 20.27 25.15
N PHE A 132 -3.28 20.98 25.45
CA PHE A 132 -2.10 20.42 26.08
C PHE A 132 -1.96 20.87 27.54
N GLU A 133 -1.70 19.89 28.40
CA GLU A 133 -1.47 20.11 29.83
C GLU A 133 -0.03 20.52 30.10
N VAL A 134 0.91 19.93 29.35
CA VAL A 134 2.35 20.14 29.46
C VAL A 134 2.92 20.44 28.07
N ILE A 135 3.84 21.42 28.00
CA ILE A 135 4.57 21.74 26.77
C ILE A 135 6.05 21.83 27.12
N ILE A 136 6.83 20.89 26.57
CA ILE A 136 8.27 20.83 26.75
C ILE A 136 8.95 20.87 25.39
N GLY A 137 9.87 21.79 25.25
CA GLY A 137 10.79 21.90 24.12
C GLY A 137 12.24 21.93 24.61
N SER A 138 13.19 22.14 23.70
CA SER A 138 14.57 22.44 24.03
C SER A 138 14.70 23.83 24.71
N ASN A 139 15.88 24.12 25.25
CA ASN A 139 16.21 25.47 25.72
C ASN A 139 16.82 26.32 24.59
N LEU A 140 16.72 27.62 24.66
CA LEU A 140 17.31 28.55 23.68
C LEU A 140 18.85 28.51 23.67
N ASP A 141 19.47 28.17 24.78
CA ASP A 141 20.93 28.02 24.92
C ASP A 141 21.48 26.74 24.29
N GLY A 142 20.58 25.85 23.76
CA GLY A 142 20.93 24.57 23.16
C GLY A 142 21.03 23.42 24.17
N SER A 143 20.86 23.67 25.47
CA SER A 143 20.73 22.60 26.46
C SER A 143 19.37 21.90 26.31
N ARG A 144 19.27 20.65 26.79
CA ARG A 144 18.08 19.80 26.63
C ARG A 144 17.61 19.72 25.18
N SER A 145 18.54 19.41 24.25
CA SER A 145 18.22 19.23 22.83
C SER A 145 17.96 17.76 22.45
N ASP A 146 18.42 16.80 23.25
CA ASP A 146 18.14 15.38 23.06
C ASP A 146 16.66 15.09 23.31
N LYS A 147 16.00 14.46 22.36
CA LYS A 147 14.58 14.07 22.46
C LYS A 147 14.28 13.22 23.69
N ASN A 148 15.22 12.37 24.09
CA ASN A 148 15.13 11.56 25.30
C ASN A 148 14.98 12.43 26.58
N GLU A 149 15.74 13.54 26.70
CA GLU A 149 15.66 14.45 27.84
C GLU A 149 14.34 15.21 27.85
N ILE A 150 13.88 15.63 26.66
CA ILE A 150 12.61 16.34 26.48
C ILE A 150 11.44 15.44 26.88
N ILE A 151 11.41 14.19 26.42
CA ILE A 151 10.38 13.22 26.79
C ILE A 151 10.42 12.95 28.30
N SER A 152 11.61 12.75 28.87
CA SER A 152 11.77 12.54 30.32
C SER A 152 11.16 13.68 31.13
N GLU A 153 11.42 14.94 30.74
CA GLU A 153 10.91 16.11 31.42
C GLU A 153 9.39 16.26 31.24
N ALA A 154 8.88 15.99 30.02
CA ALA A 154 7.44 16.00 29.76
C ALA A 154 6.70 14.97 30.63
N LEU A 155 7.25 13.77 30.77
CA LEU A 155 6.69 12.71 31.62
C LEU A 155 6.67 13.13 33.10
N LYS A 156 7.76 13.72 33.63
CA LYS A 156 7.82 14.19 35.03
C LYS A 156 6.73 15.20 35.32
N GLN A 157 6.55 16.18 34.43
CA GLN A 157 5.54 17.21 34.62
C GLN A 157 4.11 16.68 34.43
N LEU A 158 3.89 15.78 33.47
CA LEU A 158 2.57 15.23 33.16
C LEU A 158 2.03 14.35 34.30
N PHE A 159 2.90 13.58 34.95
CA PHE A 159 2.47 12.67 36.01
C PHE A 159 2.50 13.30 37.42
N HIS A 160 3.06 14.49 37.57
CA HIS A 160 3.23 15.16 38.89
C HIS A 160 3.80 14.25 40.00
N SER A 161 4.45 13.15 39.63
CA SER A 161 4.98 12.17 40.57
C SER A 161 6.20 11.43 40.01
N ASN A 162 7.00 10.86 40.91
CA ASN A 162 8.14 10.00 40.53
C ASN A 162 7.72 8.57 40.09
N ARG A 163 6.44 8.24 40.15
CA ARG A 163 5.91 6.95 39.72
C ARG A 163 5.19 7.10 38.38
N ILE A 164 5.99 7.10 37.32
CA ILE A 164 5.50 7.19 35.95
C ILE A 164 5.17 5.76 35.47
N ASN A 165 3.91 5.49 35.19
CA ASN A 165 3.54 4.25 34.49
C ASN A 165 3.72 4.45 32.98
N LYS A 166 4.88 4.07 32.46
CA LYS A 166 5.28 4.24 31.07
C LYS A 166 4.46 3.40 30.09
N ASP A 167 3.85 2.32 30.57
CA ASP A 167 2.94 1.48 29.77
C ASP A 167 1.65 2.23 29.36
N LEU A 168 1.38 3.39 29.97
CA LEU A 168 0.19 4.22 29.71
C LEU A 168 0.46 5.35 28.72
N VAL A 169 1.66 5.42 28.17
CA VAL A 169 2.11 6.58 27.38
C VAL A 169 2.43 6.18 25.96
N TYR A 170 2.02 7.03 25.03
CA TYR A 170 2.50 7.04 23.65
C TYR A 170 3.33 8.28 23.37
N MET A 171 4.45 8.13 22.66
CA MET A 171 5.14 9.23 21.98
C MET A 171 4.77 9.21 20.50
N VAL A 172 4.16 10.29 20.02
CA VAL A 172 3.73 10.47 18.62
C VAL A 172 4.68 11.47 17.96
N GLY A 173 5.38 11.07 16.91
CA GLY A 173 6.30 11.92 16.17
C GLY A 173 6.56 11.40 14.76
N ASP A 174 7.20 12.20 13.92
CA ASP A 174 7.42 11.87 12.51
C ASP A 174 8.89 11.56 12.16
N ARG A 175 9.82 11.67 13.12
CA ARG A 175 11.24 11.43 12.88
C ARG A 175 11.78 10.28 13.74
N ARG A 176 12.90 9.70 13.31
CA ARG A 176 13.64 8.67 14.09
C ARG A 176 13.94 9.13 15.52
N PHE A 177 14.19 10.41 15.73
CA PHE A 177 14.53 10.96 17.05
C PHE A 177 13.39 10.78 18.05
N ASP A 178 12.14 10.86 17.60
CA ASP A 178 10.95 10.61 18.43
C ASP A 178 10.87 9.15 18.86
N VAL A 179 11.10 8.25 17.91
CA VAL A 179 11.10 6.80 18.13
C VAL A 179 12.24 6.38 19.06
N GLU A 180 13.46 6.84 18.78
CA GLU A 180 14.64 6.54 19.60
C GLU A 180 14.51 7.13 21.02
N GLY A 181 14.01 8.36 21.14
CA GLY A 181 13.74 9.01 22.41
C GLY A 181 12.69 8.28 23.25
N ALA A 182 11.59 7.86 22.61
CA ALA A 182 10.57 7.02 23.23
C ALA A 182 11.15 5.72 23.75
N LYS A 183 11.95 5.04 22.93
CA LYS A 183 12.60 3.77 23.28
C LYS A 183 13.53 3.88 24.46
N LYS A 184 14.39 4.93 24.49
CA LYS A 184 15.28 5.23 25.63
C LYS A 184 14.51 5.48 26.93
N GLN A 185 13.32 6.07 26.83
CA GLN A 185 12.43 6.30 27.97
C GLN A 185 11.55 5.10 28.32
N GLY A 186 11.52 4.05 27.50
CA GLY A 186 10.65 2.87 27.68
C GLY A 186 9.18 3.20 27.51
N VAL A 187 8.85 4.11 26.61
CA VAL A 187 7.48 4.48 26.17
C VAL A 187 7.28 3.93 24.77
N GLU A 188 6.05 3.53 24.42
CA GLU A 188 5.74 3.10 23.06
C GLU A 188 5.67 4.29 22.09
N SER A 189 6.24 4.10 20.91
CA SER A 189 6.28 5.08 19.83
C SER A 189 5.20 4.85 18.80
N VAL A 190 4.52 5.93 18.38
CA VAL A 190 3.59 5.96 17.25
C VAL A 190 4.16 6.92 16.20
N ALA A 191 4.86 6.38 15.23
CA ALA A 191 5.44 7.16 14.17
C ALA A 191 4.37 7.59 13.15
N VAL A 192 4.40 8.86 12.73
CA VAL A 192 3.46 9.40 11.75
C VAL A 192 4.18 9.61 10.41
N ALA A 193 3.81 8.82 9.40
CA ALA A 193 4.41 8.85 8.08
C ALA A 193 3.78 9.93 7.14
N PHE A 194 3.06 10.88 7.69
CA PHE A 194 2.55 12.04 6.97
C PHE A 194 3.38 13.32 7.23
N GLY A 195 4.43 13.20 8.04
CA GLY A 195 5.42 14.24 8.31
C GLY A 195 6.63 14.17 7.39
N TYR A 196 7.81 14.55 7.89
CA TYR A 196 9.07 14.67 7.14
C TYR A 196 9.96 13.44 7.23
N GLY A 197 9.80 12.59 8.24
CA GLY A 197 10.48 11.30 8.32
C GLY A 197 9.99 10.37 7.21
N ASN A 198 10.93 9.85 6.44
CA ASN A 198 10.57 8.81 5.49
C ASN A 198 10.34 7.49 6.22
N PHE A 199 9.68 6.57 5.57
CA PHE A 199 9.31 5.31 6.18
C PHE A 199 10.51 4.42 6.53
N GLU A 200 11.57 4.44 5.72
CA GLU A 200 12.81 3.70 5.98
C GLU A 200 13.42 4.19 7.30
N GLU A 201 13.53 5.52 7.48
CA GLU A 201 13.95 6.13 8.74
C GLU A 201 13.14 5.64 9.95
N LEU A 202 11.80 5.62 9.82
CA LEU A 202 10.90 5.23 10.92
C LEU A 202 10.93 3.73 11.22
N THR A 203 11.13 2.91 10.18
CA THR A 203 11.25 1.45 10.31
C THR A 203 12.60 1.06 10.90
N ASP A 204 13.68 1.68 10.43
CA ASP A 204 15.05 1.43 10.92
C ASP A 204 15.20 1.88 12.37
N ALA A 205 14.51 2.93 12.76
CA ALA A 205 14.37 3.33 14.15
C ALA A 205 13.55 2.32 14.99
N HIS A 206 12.90 1.33 14.34
CA HIS A 206 12.01 0.34 14.96
C HIS A 206 10.85 0.97 15.73
N ALA A 207 10.06 1.82 15.07
CA ALA A 207 8.82 2.34 15.63
C ALA A 207 7.86 1.20 16.01
N ASP A 208 7.22 1.30 17.18
CA ASP A 208 6.28 0.27 17.64
C ASP A 208 5.02 0.25 16.77
N TYR A 209 4.58 1.44 16.33
CA TYR A 209 3.44 1.63 15.44
C TYR A 209 3.75 2.71 14.40
N ILE A 210 3.22 2.55 13.17
CA ILE A 210 3.32 3.57 12.12
C ILE A 210 1.93 3.84 11.55
N VAL A 211 1.56 5.11 11.48
CA VAL A 211 0.26 5.58 10.96
C VAL A 211 0.46 6.65 9.87
N PHE A 212 -0.49 6.76 8.94
CA PHE A 212 -0.31 7.48 7.68
C PHE A 212 -1.18 8.70 7.47
N SER A 213 -2.03 8.98 8.42
CA SER A 213 -2.89 10.16 8.38
C SER A 213 -3.35 10.52 9.79
N PRO A 214 -3.69 11.79 10.05
CA PRO A 214 -4.27 12.20 11.31
C PRO A 214 -5.55 11.42 11.67
N LYS A 215 -6.31 11.01 10.67
CA LYS A 215 -7.50 10.18 10.87
C LYS A 215 -7.15 8.77 11.35
N GLU A 216 -6.11 8.17 10.77
CA GLU A 216 -5.65 6.84 11.19
C GLU A 216 -5.03 6.88 12.58
N LEU A 217 -4.28 7.96 12.90
CA LEU A 217 -3.77 8.20 14.24
C LEU A 217 -4.92 8.31 15.26
N GLU A 218 -5.96 9.09 14.94
CA GLU A 218 -7.15 9.20 15.78
C GLU A 218 -7.84 7.84 15.98
N GLU A 219 -8.06 7.10 14.89
CA GLU A 219 -8.66 5.77 14.95
C GLU A 219 -7.80 4.78 15.76
N PHE A 220 -6.49 4.87 15.66
CA PHE A 220 -5.55 4.04 16.43
C PHE A 220 -5.67 4.34 17.92
N LEU A 221 -5.50 5.60 18.31
CA LEU A 221 -5.55 6.03 19.70
C LEU A 221 -6.91 5.76 20.37
N MET A 222 -8.00 5.88 19.61
CA MET A 222 -9.35 5.62 20.11
C MET A 222 -9.70 4.12 20.22
N ARG A 223 -9.15 3.26 19.36
CA ARG A 223 -9.37 1.80 19.44
C ARG A 223 -8.73 1.17 20.67
N GLU A 224 -7.56 1.62 21.02
CA GLU A 224 -6.88 1.17 22.25
C GLU A 224 -7.75 1.40 23.50
N THR A 225 -8.57 2.46 23.50
CA THR A 225 -9.51 2.72 24.61
C THR A 225 -10.75 1.81 24.56
N GLU A 226 -11.25 1.44 23.39
CA GLU A 226 -12.44 0.59 23.25
C GLU A 226 -12.11 -0.88 23.59
N GLU A 227 -10.96 -1.40 23.16
CA GLU A 227 -10.51 -2.76 23.50
C GLU A 227 -10.25 -2.94 24.99
N TYR A 228 -9.83 -1.89 25.67
CA TYR A 228 -9.60 -1.90 27.11
C TYR A 228 -10.89 -1.88 27.93
N THR A 229 -11.91 -1.16 27.48
CA THR A 229 -13.21 -1.05 28.15
C THR A 229 -14.02 -2.36 28.04
N GLU A 230 -13.79 -3.19 27.01
CA GLU A 230 -14.49 -4.47 26.82
C GLU A 230 -13.80 -5.66 27.51
N GLY A 231 -12.72 -5.45 28.28
CA GLY A 231 -12.06 -6.50 29.07
C GLY A 231 -11.31 -7.56 28.24
N ARG A 232 -10.98 -7.27 27.00
CA ARG A 232 -10.20 -8.16 26.12
C ARG A 232 -8.76 -7.72 25.98
N ILE A 233 -7.95 -7.96 27.00
CA ILE A 233 -6.49 -7.88 26.87
C ILE A 233 -6.01 -9.13 26.14
N SER A 234 -5.73 -9.03 24.87
CA SER A 234 -4.83 -9.94 24.18
C SER A 234 -3.55 -9.18 23.82
N ARG A 235 -2.59 -9.15 24.73
CA ARG A 235 -1.21 -8.78 24.40
C ARG A 235 -0.70 -9.77 23.35
N LYS A 236 -0.66 -9.36 22.09
CA LYS A 236 0.14 -10.02 21.06
C LYS A 236 1.31 -9.11 20.67
N LYS A 237 2.43 -9.29 21.36
CA LYS A 237 3.74 -8.95 20.82
C LYS A 237 3.93 -9.74 19.53
N GLY A 238 4.16 -9.04 18.43
CA GLY A 238 4.74 -9.56 17.20
C GLY A 238 3.92 -10.65 16.49
N THR A 239 3.42 -10.32 15.35
CA THR A 239 2.60 -11.04 14.39
C THR A 239 1.09 -10.83 14.58
N GLY A 240 0.54 -9.84 13.90
CA GLY A 240 -0.88 -9.52 13.90
C GLY A 240 -1.76 -10.61 13.24
N ILE A 241 -1.99 -11.70 13.96
CA ILE A 241 -3.00 -12.69 13.57
C ILE A 241 -4.15 -12.54 14.57
N GLY A 242 -5.06 -11.62 14.28
CA GLY A 242 -6.39 -11.62 14.88
C GLY A 242 -7.25 -12.75 14.29
N PRO A 243 -8.29 -13.25 14.98
CA PRO A 243 -9.25 -14.15 14.34
C PRO A 243 -9.82 -13.48 13.08
N ILE A 244 -9.91 -14.26 11.99
CA ILE A 244 -10.51 -13.75 10.74
C ILE A 244 -11.88 -13.21 11.07
N SER A 245 -12.08 -11.92 10.90
CA SER A 245 -13.37 -11.30 11.21
C SER A 245 -14.45 -11.89 10.30
N PHE A 246 -15.55 -12.37 10.90
CA PHE A 246 -16.70 -12.84 10.14
C PHE A 246 -17.18 -11.80 9.10
N LYS A 247 -17.07 -10.51 9.43
CA LYS A 247 -17.33 -9.40 8.50
C LYS A 247 -16.42 -9.41 7.28
N ALA A 248 -15.13 -9.76 7.43
CA ALA A 248 -14.20 -9.86 6.31
C ALA A 248 -14.57 -11.01 5.37
N VAL A 249 -14.96 -12.15 5.92
CA VAL A 249 -15.45 -13.31 5.15
C VAL A 249 -16.72 -12.94 4.37
N LEU A 250 -17.67 -12.26 5.01
CA LEU A 250 -18.89 -11.79 4.33
C LEU A 250 -18.60 -10.80 3.20
N VAL A 251 -17.64 -9.88 3.38
CA VAL A 251 -17.22 -8.95 2.32
C VAL A 251 -16.62 -9.72 1.14
N VAL A 252 -15.78 -10.70 1.39
CA VAL A 252 -15.17 -11.53 0.34
C VAL A 252 -16.23 -12.32 -0.42
N ILE A 253 -17.09 -13.07 0.29
CA ILE A 253 -18.16 -13.86 -0.34
C ILE A 253 -19.15 -12.97 -1.07
N GLY A 254 -19.59 -11.88 -0.45
CA GLY A 254 -20.52 -10.94 -1.07
C GLY A 254 -19.97 -10.27 -2.33
N SER A 255 -18.68 -9.88 -2.32
CA SER A 255 -18.02 -9.29 -3.49
C SER A 255 -17.85 -10.31 -4.61
N PHE A 256 -17.48 -11.54 -4.29
CA PHE A 256 -17.34 -12.63 -5.26
C PHE A 256 -18.69 -12.97 -5.91
N LEU A 257 -19.73 -13.15 -5.10
CA LEU A 257 -21.09 -13.41 -5.61
C LEU A 257 -21.62 -12.23 -6.44
N ALA A 258 -21.44 -11.00 -5.97
CA ALA A 258 -21.87 -9.82 -6.71
C ALA A 258 -21.19 -9.73 -8.08
N PHE A 259 -19.88 -10.00 -8.16
CA PHE A 259 -19.14 -10.04 -9.42
C PHE A 259 -19.73 -11.07 -10.39
N ILE A 260 -19.90 -12.32 -9.93
CA ILE A 260 -20.43 -13.40 -10.77
C ILE A 260 -21.85 -13.11 -11.23
N ILE A 261 -22.74 -12.72 -10.30
CA ILE A 261 -24.16 -12.49 -10.60
C ILE A 261 -24.32 -11.33 -11.58
N VAL A 262 -23.65 -10.19 -11.35
CA VAL A 262 -23.74 -9.02 -12.26
C VAL A 262 -23.17 -9.37 -13.63
N ARG A 263 -22.07 -10.13 -13.68
CA ARG A 263 -21.48 -10.59 -14.94
C ARG A 263 -22.43 -11.50 -15.71
N MET A 264 -23.02 -12.52 -15.05
CA MET A 264 -23.98 -13.44 -15.69
C MET A 264 -25.23 -12.71 -16.20
N ILE A 265 -25.80 -11.83 -15.38
CA ILE A 265 -26.95 -11.00 -15.81
C ILE A 265 -26.55 -10.13 -17.02
N GLY A 266 -25.38 -9.53 -16.99
CA GLY A 266 -24.83 -8.73 -18.07
C GLY A 266 -24.69 -9.53 -19.37
N GLU A 267 -24.14 -10.75 -19.31
CA GLU A 267 -24.03 -11.65 -20.46
C GLU A 267 -25.38 -12.00 -21.07
N VAL A 268 -26.35 -12.36 -20.24
CA VAL A 268 -27.72 -12.70 -20.69
C VAL A 268 -28.40 -11.49 -21.33
N LEU A 269 -28.34 -10.31 -20.71
CA LEU A 269 -28.99 -9.11 -21.23
C LEU A 269 -28.32 -8.63 -22.53
N LEU A 270 -26.99 -8.64 -22.59
CA LEU A 270 -26.24 -8.23 -23.78
C LEU A 270 -26.46 -9.19 -24.95
N THR A 271 -26.50 -10.49 -24.69
CA THR A 271 -26.84 -11.52 -25.70
C THR A 271 -28.25 -11.30 -26.25
N SER A 272 -29.22 -11.08 -25.39
CA SER A 272 -30.61 -10.82 -25.80
C SER A 272 -30.74 -9.52 -26.58
N LEU A 273 -30.05 -8.45 -26.13
CA LEU A 273 -30.03 -7.17 -26.85
C LEU A 273 -29.40 -7.33 -28.24
N PHE A 274 -28.21 -7.98 -28.33
CA PHE A 274 -27.54 -8.20 -29.59
C PHE A 274 -28.43 -9.02 -30.56
N SER A 275 -29.03 -10.09 -30.10
CA SER A 275 -29.95 -10.91 -30.91
C SER A 275 -31.10 -10.08 -31.48
N SER A 276 -31.56 -9.07 -30.76
CA SER A 276 -32.66 -8.18 -31.18
C SER A 276 -32.21 -7.14 -32.22
N ILE A 277 -30.96 -6.68 -32.17
CA ILE A 277 -30.48 -5.57 -33.02
C ILE A 277 -29.62 -6.01 -34.21
N VAL A 278 -29.08 -7.24 -34.20
CA VAL A 278 -28.14 -7.72 -35.21
C VAL A 278 -28.69 -7.64 -36.63
N VAL A 279 -30.00 -7.82 -36.80
CA VAL A 279 -30.68 -7.75 -38.10
C VAL A 279 -30.59 -6.36 -38.73
N PHE A 280 -30.56 -5.32 -37.93
CA PHE A 280 -30.53 -3.92 -38.34
C PHE A 280 -29.13 -3.35 -38.56
N LEU A 281 -28.07 -4.12 -38.24
CA LEU A 281 -26.70 -3.66 -38.39
C LEU A 281 -26.27 -3.64 -39.87
N PRO A 282 -25.35 -2.75 -40.29
CA PRO A 282 -24.72 -2.77 -41.61
C PRO A 282 -23.96 -4.09 -41.83
N ASP A 283 -23.94 -4.58 -43.08
CA ASP A 283 -23.37 -5.88 -43.43
C ASP A 283 -21.89 -6.05 -43.03
N GLY A 284 -21.07 -5.01 -43.18
CA GLY A 284 -19.68 -5.04 -42.76
C GLY A 284 -19.52 -5.18 -41.24
N VAL A 285 -20.41 -4.56 -40.46
CA VAL A 285 -20.43 -4.70 -38.99
C VAL A 285 -20.90 -6.09 -38.58
N LYS A 286 -21.94 -6.63 -39.23
CA LYS A 286 -22.40 -7.99 -39.02
C LYS A 286 -21.30 -9.01 -39.31
N ALA A 287 -20.61 -8.87 -40.45
CA ALA A 287 -19.53 -9.79 -40.82
C ALA A 287 -18.42 -9.82 -39.78
N PHE A 288 -17.99 -8.66 -39.27
CA PHE A 288 -17.00 -8.56 -38.19
C PHE A 288 -17.50 -9.17 -36.88
N LEU A 289 -18.71 -8.85 -36.45
CA LEU A 289 -19.23 -9.32 -35.16
C LEU A 289 -19.50 -10.82 -35.16
N LEU A 290 -19.94 -11.39 -36.29
CA LEU A 290 -20.22 -12.81 -36.44
C LEU A 290 -19.01 -13.63 -36.85
N GLU A 291 -17.85 -13.03 -37.08
CA GLU A 291 -16.61 -13.74 -37.35
C GLU A 291 -16.27 -14.72 -36.24
N GLY A 292 -16.01 -15.99 -36.59
CA GLY A 292 -15.75 -17.08 -35.66
C GLY A 292 -16.95 -17.53 -34.82
N SER A 293 -18.14 -16.95 -35.04
CA SER A 293 -19.36 -17.36 -34.37
C SER A 293 -19.88 -18.65 -35.00
N GLN A 294 -19.90 -19.74 -34.21
CA GLN A 294 -20.66 -20.92 -34.56
C GLN A 294 -22.06 -20.77 -33.96
N ALA A 295 -23.07 -20.70 -34.81
CA ALA A 295 -24.45 -20.77 -34.38
C ALA A 295 -24.76 -22.24 -34.06
N ASP A 296 -24.53 -22.66 -32.84
CA ASP A 296 -25.14 -23.88 -32.34
C ASP A 296 -26.63 -23.60 -32.10
N PRO A 297 -27.56 -24.25 -32.83
CA PRO A 297 -29.00 -23.93 -32.70
C PRO A 297 -29.59 -24.14 -31.30
N GLY A 298 -28.84 -24.75 -30.38
CA GLY A 298 -29.24 -24.95 -28.97
C GLY A 298 -28.50 -24.04 -27.98
N SER A 299 -27.51 -23.28 -28.41
CA SER A 299 -26.73 -22.40 -27.52
C SER A 299 -27.34 -21.01 -27.43
N PHE A 300 -27.63 -20.56 -26.18
CA PHE A 300 -28.08 -19.21 -25.92
C PHE A 300 -26.91 -18.20 -26.02
N PHE A 301 -25.65 -18.65 -25.97
CA PHE A 301 -24.47 -17.79 -25.95
C PHE A 301 -23.75 -17.81 -27.29
N TYR A 302 -23.28 -16.64 -27.72
CA TYR A 302 -22.47 -16.49 -28.92
C TYR A 302 -21.01 -16.87 -28.66
N THR A 303 -20.32 -17.46 -29.66
CA THR A 303 -18.87 -17.57 -29.74
C THR A 303 -18.30 -16.49 -30.68
N GLY A 304 -17.01 -16.54 -30.99
CA GLY A 304 -16.38 -15.59 -31.93
C GLY A 304 -16.22 -14.19 -31.36
N ASN A 305 -16.17 -13.21 -32.27
CA ASN A 305 -15.96 -11.80 -31.88
C ASN A 305 -17.06 -11.29 -30.96
N ILE A 306 -18.31 -11.54 -31.31
CA ILE A 306 -19.43 -11.03 -30.51
C ILE A 306 -19.50 -11.67 -29.12
N GLY A 307 -19.29 -12.98 -29.03
CA GLY A 307 -19.23 -13.67 -27.73
C GLY A 307 -18.14 -13.09 -26.84
N SER A 308 -16.95 -12.90 -27.40
CA SER A 308 -15.83 -12.29 -26.66
C SER A 308 -16.12 -10.87 -26.24
N ILE A 309 -16.72 -10.04 -27.09
CA ILE A 309 -17.08 -8.64 -26.76
C ILE A 309 -18.14 -8.59 -25.64
N ILE A 310 -19.18 -9.43 -25.72
CA ILE A 310 -20.21 -9.54 -24.68
C ILE A 310 -19.56 -9.93 -23.35
N THR A 311 -18.69 -10.94 -23.36
CA THR A 311 -17.93 -11.35 -22.17
C THR A 311 -17.06 -10.22 -21.63
N GLY A 312 -16.34 -9.48 -22.47
CA GLY A 312 -15.54 -8.33 -22.07
C GLY A 312 -16.36 -7.23 -21.40
N ILE A 313 -17.50 -6.88 -21.98
CA ILE A 313 -18.42 -5.88 -21.39
C ILE A 313 -18.97 -6.40 -20.05
N SER A 314 -19.33 -7.68 -19.96
CA SER A 314 -19.84 -8.27 -18.72
C SER A 314 -18.80 -8.25 -17.60
N TYR A 315 -17.50 -8.43 -17.90
CA TYR A 315 -16.40 -8.25 -16.94
C TYR A 315 -16.34 -6.81 -16.40
N ILE A 316 -16.47 -5.82 -17.30
CA ILE A 316 -16.50 -4.41 -16.90
C ILE A 316 -17.70 -4.15 -15.99
N LEU A 317 -18.91 -4.59 -16.36
CA LEU A 317 -20.13 -4.42 -15.57
C LEU A 317 -20.00 -5.07 -14.19
N GLY A 318 -19.50 -6.30 -14.11
CA GLY A 318 -19.27 -7.00 -12.84
C GLY A 318 -18.27 -6.30 -11.92
N THR A 319 -17.34 -5.54 -12.50
CA THR A 319 -16.29 -4.83 -11.75
C THR A 319 -16.78 -3.50 -11.16
N ILE A 320 -17.73 -2.81 -11.80
CA ILE A 320 -18.23 -1.49 -11.37
C ILE A 320 -18.60 -1.44 -9.87
N PRO A 321 -19.44 -2.35 -9.33
CA PRO A 321 -19.81 -2.30 -7.92
C PRO A 321 -18.63 -2.57 -6.97
N LEU A 322 -17.55 -3.19 -7.48
CA LEU A 322 -16.39 -3.56 -6.68
C LEU A 322 -15.35 -2.45 -6.59
N ILE A 323 -15.29 -1.53 -7.56
CA ILE A 323 -14.25 -0.50 -7.66
C ILE A 323 -14.15 0.33 -6.39
N PHE A 324 -15.29 0.69 -5.80
CA PHE A 324 -15.30 1.51 -4.59
C PHE A 324 -14.64 0.81 -3.39
N PHE A 325 -14.96 -0.47 -3.18
CA PHE A 325 -14.37 -1.28 -2.10
C PHE A 325 -12.90 -1.60 -2.40
N ALA A 326 -12.59 -2.00 -3.62
CA ALA A 326 -11.24 -2.31 -4.06
C ALA A 326 -10.30 -1.11 -3.91
N LYS A 327 -10.70 0.09 -4.38
CA LYS A 327 -9.91 1.32 -4.31
C LYS A 327 -9.44 1.64 -2.88
N ARG A 328 -10.33 1.47 -1.89
CA ARG A 328 -9.99 1.68 -0.48
C ARG A 328 -8.99 0.64 0.03
N ASN A 329 -9.26 -0.64 -0.26
CA ASN A 329 -8.41 -1.74 0.18
C ASN A 329 -7.03 -1.69 -0.50
N ILE A 330 -6.99 -1.48 -1.82
CA ILE A 330 -5.75 -1.36 -2.60
C ILE A 330 -4.87 -0.23 -2.04
N ARG A 331 -5.44 0.98 -1.87
CA ARG A 331 -4.68 2.12 -1.34
C ARG A 331 -4.08 1.83 0.03
N ARG A 332 -4.84 1.19 0.91
CA ARG A 332 -4.36 0.81 2.23
C ARG A 332 -3.25 -0.25 2.14
N THR A 333 -3.48 -1.32 1.38
CA THR A 333 -2.53 -2.43 1.28
C THR A 333 -1.25 -2.03 0.53
N CYS A 334 -1.34 -1.26 -0.56
CA CYS A 334 -0.15 -0.71 -1.22
C CYS A 334 0.67 0.16 -0.29
N ARG A 335 -0.01 0.96 0.54
CA ARG A 335 0.66 1.76 1.56
C ARG A 335 1.37 0.86 2.58
N GLU A 336 0.69 -0.14 3.14
CA GLU A 336 1.29 -1.11 4.06
C GLU A 336 2.46 -1.88 3.43
N MET A 337 2.37 -2.27 2.15
CA MET A 337 3.43 -2.97 1.42
C MET A 337 4.62 -2.06 1.08
N TYR A 338 4.35 -0.85 0.60
CA TYR A 338 5.38 0.15 0.34
C TYR A 338 6.20 0.44 1.60
N LEU A 339 5.58 0.30 2.75
CA LEU A 339 6.16 0.50 4.06
C LEU A 339 7.06 -0.65 4.51
N LEU A 340 6.70 -1.87 4.14
CA LEU A 340 7.54 -3.03 4.42
C LEU A 340 8.75 -3.10 3.46
N HIS A 341 8.60 -2.56 2.25
CA HIS A 341 9.60 -2.62 1.20
C HIS A 341 9.48 -1.40 0.28
N PRO A 342 10.08 -0.25 0.63
CA PRO A 342 10.14 0.90 -0.27
C PRO A 342 10.92 0.49 -1.52
N MET A 343 10.21 0.26 -2.61
CA MET A 343 10.84 -0.22 -3.83
C MET A 343 10.66 0.79 -4.95
N ASN A 344 11.76 1.39 -5.34
CA ASN A 344 11.92 1.81 -6.72
C ASN A 344 12.41 0.55 -7.47
N PRO A 345 11.58 -0.13 -8.27
CA PRO A 345 12.02 -1.32 -8.97
C PRO A 345 13.02 -0.85 -10.03
N GLY A 346 14.32 -0.99 -9.73
CA GLY A 346 15.37 -0.74 -10.71
C GLY A 346 15.09 -1.57 -11.98
N VAL A 347 15.51 -1.06 -13.12
CA VAL A 347 15.30 -1.66 -14.45
C VAL A 347 15.63 -3.18 -14.45
N LEU A 348 16.68 -3.58 -13.74
CA LEU A 348 17.06 -4.99 -13.64
C LEU A 348 15.99 -5.87 -12.96
N LYS A 349 15.29 -5.37 -11.93
CA LYS A 349 14.19 -6.12 -11.27
C LYS A 349 13.00 -6.29 -12.21
N ILE A 350 12.68 -5.26 -12.99
CA ILE A 350 11.60 -5.32 -13.99
C ILE A 350 11.94 -6.33 -15.08
N ILE A 351 13.14 -6.24 -15.68
CA ILE A 351 13.58 -7.16 -16.73
C ILE A 351 13.56 -8.61 -16.23
N THR A 352 14.15 -8.86 -15.05
CA THR A 352 14.19 -10.23 -14.49
C THR A 352 12.78 -10.74 -14.16
N GLY A 353 11.88 -9.88 -13.68
CA GLY A 353 10.48 -10.20 -13.48
C GLY A 353 9.77 -10.56 -14.79
N CYS A 354 9.98 -9.80 -15.85
CA CYS A 354 9.44 -10.13 -17.19
C CYS A 354 9.96 -11.49 -17.71
N VAL A 355 11.27 -11.75 -17.60
CA VAL A 355 11.87 -13.05 -17.98
C VAL A 355 11.24 -14.19 -17.20
N PHE A 356 11.03 -14.02 -15.89
CA PHE A 356 10.33 -14.98 -15.05
C PHE A 356 8.91 -15.25 -15.57
N VAL A 357 8.10 -14.20 -15.75
CA VAL A 357 6.70 -14.34 -16.17
C VAL A 357 6.60 -15.01 -17.53
N ILE A 358 7.41 -14.60 -18.51
CA ILE A 358 7.40 -15.16 -19.86
C ILE A 358 7.76 -16.65 -19.83
N SER A 359 8.88 -17.01 -19.19
CA SER A 359 9.34 -18.40 -19.16
C SER A 359 8.41 -19.30 -18.35
N PHE A 360 7.88 -18.83 -17.24
CA PHE A 360 6.90 -19.55 -16.44
C PHE A 360 5.58 -19.74 -17.20
N SER A 361 5.09 -18.71 -17.89
CA SER A 361 3.87 -18.74 -18.69
C SER A 361 3.96 -19.76 -19.82
N LEU A 362 5.06 -19.73 -20.60
CA LEU A 362 5.30 -20.71 -21.67
C LEU A 362 5.39 -22.14 -21.11
N SER A 363 6.12 -22.33 -20.00
CA SER A 363 6.23 -23.65 -19.37
C SER A 363 4.87 -24.20 -18.95
N THR A 364 4.07 -23.42 -18.23
CA THR A 364 2.76 -23.84 -17.71
C THR A 364 1.72 -24.04 -18.82
N GLN A 365 1.71 -23.17 -19.83
CA GLN A 365 0.79 -23.27 -20.97
C GLN A 365 1.05 -24.53 -21.79
N ILE A 366 2.30 -24.81 -22.15
CA ILE A 366 2.64 -26.02 -22.91
C ILE A 366 2.39 -27.27 -22.06
N ALA A 367 2.72 -27.24 -20.77
CA ALA A 367 2.39 -28.35 -19.86
C ALA A 367 0.88 -28.62 -19.82
N ALA A 368 0.04 -27.59 -19.74
CA ALA A 368 -1.42 -27.72 -19.73
C ALA A 368 -1.94 -28.38 -21.04
N VAL A 369 -1.41 -27.97 -22.18
CA VAL A 369 -1.76 -28.55 -23.48
C VAL A 369 -1.35 -30.03 -23.54
N LEU A 370 -0.14 -30.38 -23.10
CA LEU A 370 0.36 -31.77 -23.08
C LEU A 370 -0.44 -32.66 -22.13
N VAL A 371 -0.77 -32.11 -20.92
CA VAL A 371 -1.62 -32.83 -19.95
C VAL A 371 -3.02 -33.03 -20.52
N ASN A 372 -3.61 -32.01 -21.15
CA ASN A 372 -4.93 -32.13 -21.76
C ASN A 372 -4.95 -33.19 -22.87
N ALA A 373 -3.90 -33.25 -23.70
CA ALA A 373 -3.75 -34.27 -24.74
C ALA A 373 -3.67 -35.71 -24.16
N ALA A 374 -3.08 -35.85 -22.96
CA ALA A 374 -2.97 -37.16 -22.28
C ALA A 374 -4.28 -37.57 -21.56
N VAL A 375 -5.03 -36.58 -21.00
CA VAL A 375 -6.23 -36.83 -20.17
C VAL A 375 -7.52 -36.73 -20.99
N SER A 376 -7.49 -36.09 -22.17
CA SER A 376 -8.64 -35.84 -23.05
C SER A 376 -9.81 -35.15 -22.36
N SER A 377 -9.55 -34.06 -21.61
CA SER A 377 -10.59 -33.29 -20.92
C SER A 377 -11.44 -32.50 -21.92
N SER A 378 -12.69 -32.88 -22.11
CA SER A 378 -13.64 -32.18 -22.99
C SER A 378 -13.84 -30.72 -22.53
N THR A 379 -14.02 -30.51 -21.24
CA THR A 379 -14.27 -29.18 -20.65
C THR A 379 -13.13 -28.17 -20.91
N TYR A 380 -11.87 -28.61 -20.81
CA TYR A 380 -10.71 -27.75 -21.13
C TYR A 380 -10.69 -27.42 -22.64
N GLY A 381 -10.95 -28.40 -23.49
CA GLY A 381 -10.99 -28.20 -24.94
C GLY A 381 -12.08 -27.23 -25.38
N GLU A 382 -13.28 -27.33 -24.80
CA GLU A 382 -14.41 -26.43 -25.09
C GLU A 382 -14.10 -24.99 -24.70
N VAL A 383 -13.57 -24.76 -23.49
CA VAL A 383 -13.17 -23.43 -23.01
C VAL A 383 -12.08 -22.83 -23.91
N ALA A 384 -11.07 -23.63 -24.26
CA ALA A 384 -10.00 -23.19 -25.15
C ALA A 384 -10.55 -22.84 -26.54
N SER A 385 -11.38 -23.68 -27.13
CA SER A 385 -11.94 -23.46 -28.48
C SER A 385 -12.80 -22.16 -28.50
N ALA A 386 -13.60 -21.93 -27.48
CA ALA A 386 -14.40 -20.70 -27.35
C ALA A 386 -13.50 -19.44 -27.24
N GLN A 387 -12.44 -19.52 -26.43
CA GLN A 387 -11.53 -18.40 -26.20
C GLN A 387 -10.74 -17.99 -27.46
N TYR A 388 -10.39 -18.95 -28.32
CA TYR A 388 -9.62 -18.72 -29.54
C TYR A 388 -10.48 -18.63 -30.81
N SER A 389 -11.80 -18.63 -30.70
CA SER A 389 -12.72 -18.54 -31.85
C SER A 389 -12.84 -17.10 -32.42
N CYS A 390 -12.42 -16.09 -31.66
CA CYS A 390 -12.49 -14.69 -32.10
C CYS A 390 -11.21 -14.24 -32.81
N SER A 391 -11.29 -13.08 -33.49
CA SER A 391 -10.12 -12.45 -34.12
C SER A 391 -9.04 -12.14 -33.08
N LEU A 392 -7.77 -12.18 -33.50
CA LEU A 392 -6.61 -11.96 -32.65
C LEU A 392 -6.71 -10.65 -31.82
N ALA A 393 -7.15 -9.57 -32.47
CA ALA A 393 -7.28 -8.26 -31.80
C ALA A 393 -8.35 -8.27 -30.69
N VAL A 394 -9.51 -8.84 -30.94
CA VAL A 394 -10.60 -8.96 -29.96
C VAL A 394 -10.14 -9.85 -28.79
N GLY A 395 -9.51 -10.97 -29.09
CA GLY A 395 -9.00 -11.87 -28.06
C GLY A 395 -7.94 -11.23 -27.15
N ILE A 396 -7.00 -10.48 -27.73
CA ILE A 396 -6.00 -9.74 -26.93
C ILE A 396 -6.69 -8.72 -26.02
N ILE A 397 -7.59 -7.89 -26.54
CA ILE A 397 -8.25 -6.85 -25.76
C ILE A 397 -9.07 -7.48 -24.62
N VAL A 398 -9.86 -8.51 -24.91
CA VAL A 398 -10.77 -9.09 -23.91
C VAL A 398 -10.03 -10.01 -22.95
N SER A 399 -9.32 -11.02 -23.48
CA SER A 399 -8.72 -12.07 -22.64
C SER A 399 -7.39 -11.68 -22.01
N CYS A 400 -6.63 -10.74 -22.62
CA CYS A 400 -5.33 -10.37 -22.09
C CYS A 400 -5.33 -9.03 -21.33
N ILE A 401 -6.35 -8.18 -21.49
CA ILE A 401 -6.39 -6.85 -20.83
C ILE A 401 -7.62 -6.73 -19.93
N ILE A 402 -8.84 -6.84 -20.48
CA ILE A 402 -10.07 -6.55 -19.74
C ILE A 402 -10.30 -7.58 -18.64
N ALA A 403 -10.25 -8.88 -18.96
CA ALA A 403 -10.49 -9.93 -17.98
C ALA A 403 -9.45 -9.93 -16.85
N PRO A 404 -8.12 -9.87 -17.11
CA PRO A 404 -7.13 -9.75 -16.05
C PRO A 404 -7.32 -8.53 -15.14
N LEU A 405 -7.64 -7.36 -15.71
CA LEU A 405 -7.86 -6.16 -14.91
C LEU A 405 -9.06 -6.33 -13.97
N ALA A 406 -10.17 -6.87 -14.46
CA ALA A 406 -11.37 -7.13 -13.67
C ALA A 406 -11.08 -8.17 -12.57
N GLU A 407 -10.37 -9.23 -12.90
CA GLU A 407 -9.99 -10.29 -11.97
C GLU A 407 -9.04 -9.78 -10.90
N GLU A 408 -8.02 -8.96 -11.24
CA GLU A 408 -7.14 -8.40 -10.22
C GLU A 408 -7.86 -7.44 -9.26
N ILE A 409 -8.85 -6.68 -9.73
CA ILE A 409 -9.68 -5.85 -8.85
C ILE A 409 -10.43 -6.70 -7.83
N LEU A 410 -10.98 -7.85 -8.23
CA LEU A 410 -11.65 -8.77 -7.33
C LEU A 410 -10.64 -9.52 -6.44
N PHE A 411 -9.66 -10.21 -7.04
CA PHE A 411 -8.80 -11.14 -6.31
C PHE A 411 -7.75 -10.42 -5.47
N ARG A 412 -7.06 -9.40 -5.99
CA ARG A 412 -6.01 -8.66 -5.25
C ARG A 412 -6.56 -7.43 -4.58
N GLY A 413 -7.50 -6.75 -5.24
CA GLY A 413 -8.13 -5.55 -4.68
C GLY A 413 -9.05 -5.82 -3.48
N ILE A 414 -9.71 -7.00 -3.43
CA ILE A 414 -10.67 -7.32 -2.37
C ILE A 414 -10.28 -8.59 -1.61
N ILE A 415 -10.19 -9.74 -2.29
CA ILE A 415 -10.02 -11.05 -1.62
C ILE A 415 -8.69 -11.10 -0.88
N TYR A 416 -7.58 -10.94 -1.60
CA TYR A 416 -6.24 -10.99 -1.03
C TYR A 416 -6.06 -9.94 0.08
N THR A 417 -6.38 -8.67 -0.20
CA THR A 417 -6.24 -7.57 0.75
C THR A 417 -7.08 -7.75 2.02
N SER A 418 -8.23 -8.42 1.90
CA SER A 418 -9.08 -8.73 3.07
C SER A 418 -8.46 -9.80 3.95
N PHE A 419 -7.93 -10.89 3.38
CA PHE A 419 -7.27 -11.95 4.16
C PHE A 419 -5.92 -11.51 4.70
N ARG A 420 -5.11 -10.77 3.91
CA ARG A 420 -3.80 -10.27 4.31
C ARG A 420 -3.82 -9.49 5.63
N ARG A 421 -4.95 -8.83 5.92
CA ARG A 421 -5.15 -8.07 7.16
C ARG A 421 -5.23 -8.93 8.42
N TYR A 422 -5.70 -10.17 8.29
CA TYR A 422 -6.02 -11.04 9.42
C TYR A 422 -5.16 -12.30 9.47
N THR A 423 -4.38 -12.57 8.42
CA THR A 423 -3.57 -13.78 8.31
C THR A 423 -2.13 -13.44 7.91
N PRO A 424 -1.16 -14.33 8.21
CA PRO A 424 0.19 -14.20 7.65
C PRO A 424 0.15 -14.12 6.13
N ILE A 425 1.12 -13.41 5.53
CA ILE A 425 1.24 -13.22 4.07
C ILE A 425 1.13 -14.56 3.34
N PHE A 426 1.86 -15.59 3.81
CA PHE A 426 1.82 -16.92 3.21
C PHE A 426 0.40 -17.49 3.11
N LEU A 427 -0.37 -17.41 4.20
CA LEU A 427 -1.73 -17.94 4.23
C LEU A 427 -2.69 -17.12 3.33
N ALA A 428 -2.56 -15.79 3.33
CA ALA A 428 -3.33 -14.93 2.43
C ALA A 428 -3.06 -15.24 0.95
N VAL A 429 -1.78 -15.49 0.59
CA VAL A 429 -1.35 -15.90 -0.76
C VAL A 429 -2.02 -17.22 -1.15
N ILE A 430 -1.94 -18.23 -0.28
CA ILE A 430 -2.54 -19.55 -0.54
C ILE A 430 -4.07 -19.45 -0.69
N ILE A 431 -4.76 -18.78 0.22
CA ILE A 431 -6.23 -18.63 0.17
C ILE A 431 -6.65 -17.93 -1.13
N SER A 432 -6.00 -16.81 -1.47
CA SER A 432 -6.30 -16.08 -2.71
C SER A 432 -6.02 -16.93 -3.95
N GLY A 433 -4.93 -17.70 -3.95
CA GLY A 433 -4.57 -18.61 -5.04
C GLY A 433 -5.59 -19.74 -5.21
N VAL A 434 -6.03 -20.38 -4.10
CA VAL A 434 -7.05 -21.44 -4.13
C VAL A 434 -8.37 -20.93 -4.71
N ILE A 435 -8.83 -19.77 -4.24
CA ILE A 435 -10.09 -19.19 -4.75
C ILE A 435 -9.96 -18.83 -6.24
N PHE A 436 -8.78 -18.32 -6.66
CA PHE A 436 -8.49 -18.02 -8.06
C PHE A 436 -8.48 -19.28 -8.93
N GLY A 437 -7.88 -20.38 -8.46
CA GLY A 437 -7.91 -21.66 -9.15
C GLY A 437 -9.32 -22.23 -9.32
N ILE A 438 -10.12 -22.24 -8.24
CA ILE A 438 -11.51 -22.73 -8.25
C ILE A 438 -12.38 -21.91 -9.23
N TYR A 439 -12.16 -20.60 -9.32
CA TYR A 439 -12.89 -19.71 -10.21
C TYR A 439 -12.85 -20.13 -11.69
N HIS A 440 -11.79 -20.81 -12.15
CA HIS A 440 -11.64 -21.25 -13.54
C HIS A 440 -12.52 -22.43 -13.95
N GLY A 441 -13.16 -23.12 -13.00
CA GLY A 441 -14.23 -24.10 -13.27
C GLY A 441 -13.79 -25.44 -13.87
N ASN A 442 -12.52 -25.65 -14.21
CA ASN A 442 -11.99 -26.94 -14.64
C ASN A 442 -10.66 -27.27 -13.95
N ILE A 443 -10.36 -28.56 -13.81
CA ILE A 443 -9.25 -29.02 -12.96
C ILE A 443 -7.87 -28.63 -13.50
N ILE A 444 -7.69 -28.62 -14.82
CA ILE A 444 -6.41 -28.29 -15.45
C ILE A 444 -6.11 -26.81 -15.24
N GLN A 445 -7.07 -25.94 -15.58
CA GLN A 445 -6.96 -24.51 -15.33
C GLN A 445 -6.92 -24.18 -13.83
N GLY A 446 -7.64 -24.95 -13.00
CA GLY A 446 -7.63 -24.80 -11.56
C GLY A 446 -6.24 -24.97 -10.94
N ILE A 447 -5.48 -25.99 -11.36
CA ILE A 447 -4.14 -26.26 -10.84
C ILE A 447 -3.16 -25.16 -11.22
N TYR A 448 -3.04 -24.82 -12.51
CA TYR A 448 -2.11 -23.78 -12.90
C TYR A 448 -2.59 -22.38 -12.46
N GLY A 449 -3.91 -22.16 -12.44
CA GLY A 449 -4.52 -20.95 -11.90
C GLY A 449 -4.21 -20.74 -10.42
N PHE A 450 -4.25 -21.80 -9.61
CA PHE A 450 -3.81 -21.76 -8.20
C PHE A 450 -2.36 -21.29 -8.08
N ILE A 451 -1.43 -21.97 -8.81
CA ILE A 451 0.00 -21.65 -8.73
C ILE A 451 0.23 -20.21 -9.20
N PHE A 452 -0.37 -19.85 -10.32
CA PHE A 452 -0.24 -18.51 -10.88
C PHE A 452 -0.89 -17.45 -9.99
N GLY A 453 -2.04 -17.76 -9.40
CA GLY A 453 -2.69 -16.93 -8.42
C GLY A 453 -1.80 -16.62 -7.21
N CYS A 454 -1.06 -17.60 -6.70
CA CYS A 454 -0.07 -17.38 -5.65
C CYS A 454 1.07 -16.46 -6.12
N LEU A 455 1.59 -16.68 -7.34
CA LEU A 455 2.69 -15.87 -7.90
C LEU A 455 2.30 -14.41 -8.12
N ILE A 456 1.08 -14.13 -8.60
CA ILE A 456 0.58 -12.77 -8.74
C ILE A 456 0.46 -12.08 -7.36
N ALA A 457 -0.04 -12.80 -6.34
CA ALA A 457 -0.12 -12.25 -4.99
C ALA A 457 1.28 -11.97 -4.40
N LEU A 458 2.26 -12.84 -4.66
CA LEU A 458 3.67 -12.60 -4.29
C LEU A 458 4.28 -11.42 -5.06
N ALA A 459 3.95 -11.23 -6.34
CA ALA A 459 4.38 -10.06 -7.11
C ALA A 459 3.80 -8.78 -6.50
N TYR A 460 2.55 -8.81 -6.02
CA TYR A 460 1.95 -7.69 -5.32
C TYR A 460 2.75 -7.32 -4.06
N GLU A 461 3.12 -8.31 -3.22
CA GLU A 461 3.97 -8.10 -2.04
C GLU A 461 5.38 -7.65 -2.40
N TYR A 462 5.95 -8.21 -3.48
CA TYR A 462 7.32 -7.90 -3.89
C TYR A 462 7.48 -6.47 -4.40
N TYR A 463 6.54 -6.00 -5.23
CA TYR A 463 6.59 -4.67 -5.84
C TYR A 463 5.83 -3.57 -5.08
N GLY A 464 5.05 -3.91 -4.07
CA GLY A 464 4.36 -2.97 -3.19
C GLY A 464 3.30 -2.10 -3.86
N ASN A 465 2.91 -2.37 -5.12
CA ASN A 465 1.91 -1.59 -5.82
C ASN A 465 0.96 -2.46 -6.66
N PHE A 466 -0.26 -1.98 -6.85
CA PHE A 466 -1.32 -2.71 -7.55
C PHE A 466 -1.10 -2.85 -9.07
N ALA A 467 -0.25 -2.03 -9.68
CA ALA A 467 0.05 -2.17 -11.10
C ALA A 467 0.88 -3.43 -11.39
N ALA A 468 1.68 -3.91 -10.41
CA ALA A 468 2.50 -5.09 -10.58
C ALA A 468 1.68 -6.38 -10.81
N PRO A 469 0.70 -6.76 -9.96
CA PRO A 469 -0.12 -7.93 -10.20
C PRO A 469 -0.90 -7.82 -11.52
N VAL A 470 -1.43 -6.63 -11.87
CA VAL A 470 -2.11 -6.40 -13.15
C VAL A 470 -1.16 -6.62 -14.32
N ALA A 471 0.05 -6.03 -14.29
CA ALA A 471 1.04 -6.17 -15.38
C ALA A 471 1.51 -7.63 -15.54
N VAL A 472 1.76 -8.32 -14.43
CA VAL A 472 2.14 -9.75 -14.44
C VAL A 472 1.03 -10.59 -15.06
N HIS A 473 -0.23 -10.36 -14.69
CA HIS A 473 -1.37 -11.11 -15.21
C HIS A 473 -1.61 -10.83 -16.70
N VAL A 474 -1.59 -9.56 -17.11
CA VAL A 474 -1.70 -9.16 -18.52
C VAL A 474 -0.59 -9.80 -19.36
N LEU A 475 0.66 -9.73 -18.89
CA LEU A 475 1.81 -10.29 -19.60
C LEU A 475 1.69 -11.83 -19.73
N GLN A 476 1.28 -12.50 -18.66
CA GLN A 476 1.08 -13.94 -18.67
C GLN A 476 -0.02 -14.35 -19.67
N ASN A 477 -1.18 -13.71 -19.63
CA ASN A 477 -2.25 -14.01 -20.56
C ASN A 477 -1.85 -13.72 -22.01
N LEU A 478 -1.11 -12.62 -22.24
CA LEU A 478 -0.61 -12.28 -23.57
C LEU A 478 0.36 -13.34 -24.09
N VAL A 479 1.32 -13.77 -23.28
CA VAL A 479 2.28 -14.82 -23.65
C VAL A 479 1.56 -16.14 -23.90
N ALA A 480 0.61 -16.53 -23.06
CA ALA A 480 -0.18 -17.74 -23.23
C ALA A 480 -1.04 -17.68 -24.50
N TYR A 481 -1.72 -16.54 -24.74
CA TYR A 481 -2.58 -16.35 -25.89
C TYR A 481 -1.79 -16.38 -27.21
N LEU A 482 -0.71 -15.59 -27.30
CA LEU A 482 0.14 -15.57 -28.49
C LEU A 482 0.92 -16.88 -28.66
N GLY A 483 1.36 -17.50 -27.56
CA GLY A 483 2.00 -18.80 -27.56
C GLY A 483 1.10 -19.86 -28.15
N THR A 484 -0.16 -19.92 -27.75
CA THR A 484 -1.14 -20.86 -28.32
C THR A 484 -1.38 -20.56 -29.79
N TYR A 485 -1.52 -19.30 -30.18
CA TYR A 485 -1.82 -18.90 -31.54
C TYR A 485 -0.69 -19.21 -32.54
N PHE A 486 0.59 -18.94 -32.13
CA PHE A 486 1.72 -18.99 -33.05
C PHE A 486 2.67 -20.20 -32.83
N LEU A 487 2.75 -20.76 -31.62
CA LEU A 487 3.81 -21.70 -31.28
C LEU A 487 3.39 -23.18 -31.23
N LEU A 488 2.11 -23.47 -31.08
CA LEU A 488 1.64 -24.87 -30.92
C LEU A 488 1.83 -25.76 -32.17
N GLN A 489 2.18 -25.18 -33.32
CA GLN A 489 2.46 -25.95 -34.52
C GLN A 489 3.89 -26.54 -34.55
N ASN A 490 4.77 -26.11 -33.63
CA ASN A 490 6.15 -26.58 -33.59
C ASN A 490 6.30 -27.74 -32.60
N SER A 491 6.73 -28.91 -33.13
CA SER A 491 6.86 -30.15 -32.34
C SER A 491 7.90 -30.07 -31.21
N PHE A 492 8.96 -29.25 -31.36
CA PHE A 492 9.92 -29.03 -30.28
C PHE A 492 9.31 -28.23 -29.16
N ILE A 493 8.57 -27.18 -29.49
CA ILE A 493 7.89 -26.32 -28.50
C ILE A 493 6.81 -27.13 -27.78
N LEU A 494 6.06 -27.95 -28.52
CA LEU A 494 5.06 -28.85 -27.95
C LEU A 494 5.72 -30.11 -27.37
N SER A 495 6.63 -29.95 -26.42
CA SER A 495 7.36 -31.06 -25.78
C SER A 495 7.66 -30.82 -24.32
N TRP A 496 7.77 -31.90 -23.53
CA TRP A 496 8.21 -31.84 -22.13
C TRP A 496 9.64 -31.31 -21.98
N LYS A 497 10.50 -31.43 -23.01
CA LYS A 497 11.85 -30.85 -23.01
C LYS A 497 11.78 -29.33 -22.99
N PHE A 498 10.91 -28.73 -23.79
CA PHE A 498 10.70 -27.28 -23.78
C PHE A 498 10.12 -26.79 -22.45
N VAL A 499 9.15 -27.53 -21.89
CA VAL A 499 8.59 -27.24 -20.55
C VAL A 499 9.70 -27.19 -19.48
N ALA A 500 10.59 -28.20 -19.50
CA ALA A 500 11.70 -28.27 -18.55
C ALA A 500 12.70 -27.10 -18.71
N ILE A 501 13.04 -26.74 -19.97
CA ILE A 501 13.93 -25.61 -20.28
C ILE A 501 13.33 -24.30 -19.76
N MET A 502 12.07 -24.01 -20.09
CA MET A 502 11.40 -22.79 -19.64
C MET A 502 11.22 -22.74 -18.13
N GLY A 503 10.92 -23.88 -17.51
CA GLY A 503 10.88 -24.00 -16.05
C GLY A 503 12.23 -23.70 -15.37
N ALA A 504 13.32 -24.18 -15.96
CA ALA A 504 14.68 -23.88 -15.45
C ALA A 504 15.03 -22.38 -15.59
N VAL A 505 14.66 -21.75 -16.71
CA VAL A 505 14.83 -20.31 -16.90
C VAL A 505 14.02 -19.52 -15.88
N ALA A 506 12.78 -19.90 -15.62
CA ALA A 506 11.93 -19.27 -14.61
C ALA A 506 12.55 -19.39 -13.20
N LEU A 507 13.05 -20.57 -12.84
CA LEU A 507 13.73 -20.80 -11.55
C LEU A 507 14.99 -19.94 -11.42
N ALA A 508 15.80 -19.85 -12.46
CA ALA A 508 16.99 -18.99 -12.48
C ALA A 508 16.62 -17.51 -12.27
N ALA A 509 15.55 -17.03 -12.94
CA ALA A 509 15.07 -15.66 -12.77
C ALA A 509 14.60 -15.38 -11.32
N VAL A 510 13.90 -16.34 -10.68
CA VAL A 510 13.52 -16.23 -9.26
C VAL A 510 14.75 -16.11 -8.35
N ILE A 511 15.78 -16.93 -8.57
CA ILE A 511 17.02 -16.89 -7.79
C ILE A 511 17.70 -15.51 -7.93
N VAL A 512 17.71 -14.95 -9.14
CA VAL A 512 18.25 -13.59 -9.39
C VAL A 512 17.41 -12.55 -8.67
N LEU A 513 16.08 -12.62 -8.72
CA LEU A 513 15.19 -11.68 -8.01
C LEU A 513 15.44 -11.71 -6.49
N PHE A 514 15.62 -12.88 -5.89
CA PHE A 514 15.97 -12.99 -4.47
C PHE A 514 17.32 -12.33 -4.16
N ARG A 515 18.36 -12.56 -4.99
CA ARG A 515 19.68 -11.96 -4.79
C ARG A 515 19.69 -10.44 -4.94
N ILE A 516 18.88 -9.90 -5.86
CA ILE A 516 18.78 -8.44 -6.07
C ILE A 516 17.99 -7.78 -4.92
N ARG A 517 17.10 -8.52 -4.25
CA ARG A 517 16.34 -8.02 -3.11
C ARG A 517 17.21 -7.83 -1.86
N THR A 518 18.22 -8.66 -1.69
CA THR A 518 19.11 -8.65 -0.52
C THR A 518 20.29 -7.67 -0.64
N LYS A 519 20.43 -7.01 -1.78
CA LYS A 519 21.38 -5.90 -2.02
C LYS A 519 20.63 -4.57 -2.12
#